data_6f63454fa5b58bdda12b80ff8579a5af
#
_entry.id   6f63454fa5b58bdda12b80ff8579a5af
#
_cell.length_a   1.000
_cell.length_b   1.000
_cell.length_c   1.000
_cell.angle_alpha   90.00
_cell.angle_beta   90.00
_cell.angle_gamma   90.00
#
_symmetry.space_group_name_H-M   'P 1'
#
loop_
_entity.id
_entity.type
_entity.pdbx_description
1 polymer ?
#
loop_
_entity_poly.entity_id
_entity_poly.type
_entity_poly.pdbx_seq_one_letter_code
_entity_poly.pdbx_strand_id
1 'polypeptide(L)'
;MEKIRPMLFTTLKKYSGAQLMSDVVAGIIVAIIALPLSIALALASGVGPEQGIYTAIAAGFVISFLGGSQVQIAGPTAAFATIVAKSGVEGLAIATIMAGIILVIMGFCHFGSLIKFIPFTITTGFTSGIAVTIVIGQLKDFFGVTYPAGMETIETMQKLKAFAAGFGSVNLHAIIVGVVCLAILIVMPMITEKIPGSLVAVIAGILMVKFLPLHVNTIGDLYTVSNKLPAFHLPVFSYDVIQGSLSDAFTIAVLAAIESLLSCVVADGMIGGKHRSNTELAAQGAGNIISALFGGIPATGAIARTAANVKNGGR
;
A
#
# COMPACT_ATOMS: atom_id res chain seq x y z
N MET A 1 17.96 -21.42 -15.80
CA MET A 1 17.53 -20.02 -15.73
C MET A 1 16.02 -19.96 -15.56
N GLU A 2 15.53 -19.20 -14.61
CA GLU A 2 14.09 -18.97 -14.42
C GLU A 2 13.55 -18.17 -15.62
N LYS A 3 12.56 -18.74 -16.33
CA LYS A 3 11.95 -18.03 -17.47
C LYS A 3 11.07 -16.90 -16.93
N ILE A 4 11.27 -15.68 -17.40
CA ILE A 4 10.40 -14.55 -17.12
C ILE A 4 9.06 -14.81 -17.82
N ARG A 5 8.10 -15.30 -17.02
CA ARG A 5 6.75 -15.62 -17.48
C ARG A 5 5.76 -15.35 -16.36
N PRO A 6 4.70 -14.56 -16.57
CA PRO A 6 3.67 -14.34 -15.59
C PRO A 6 3.08 -15.65 -15.04
N MET A 7 2.84 -15.67 -13.72
CA MET A 7 2.32 -16.86 -13.04
C MET A 7 0.89 -17.18 -13.51
N LEU A 8 0.11 -16.18 -13.85
CA LEU A 8 -1.24 -16.27 -14.39
C LEU A 8 -1.36 -17.33 -15.49
N PHE A 9 -0.46 -17.32 -16.50
CA PHE A 9 -0.50 -18.28 -17.59
C PHE A 9 -0.18 -19.72 -17.17
N THR A 10 0.37 -19.92 -16.00
CA THR A 10 0.61 -21.25 -15.44
C THR A 10 -0.60 -21.72 -14.63
N THR A 11 -1.16 -20.82 -13.83
CA THR A 11 -2.32 -21.07 -12.98
C THR A 11 -3.56 -21.38 -13.83
N LEU A 12 -3.82 -20.60 -14.89
CA LEU A 12 -4.97 -20.79 -15.78
C LEU A 12 -5.04 -22.19 -16.45
N LYS A 13 -3.92 -22.90 -16.58
CA LYS A 13 -3.93 -24.25 -17.17
C LYS A 13 -4.66 -25.30 -16.34
N LYS A 14 -4.75 -25.10 -15.03
CA LYS A 14 -5.40 -26.03 -14.08
C LYS A 14 -6.52 -25.34 -13.30
N TYR A 15 -7.04 -24.23 -13.83
CA TYR A 15 -8.00 -23.39 -13.13
C TYR A 15 -9.41 -23.97 -13.20
N SER A 16 -10.08 -24.12 -12.07
CA SER A 16 -11.45 -24.65 -11.98
C SER A 16 -12.46 -23.52 -11.76
N GLY A 17 -13.73 -23.77 -12.13
CA GLY A 17 -14.82 -22.82 -11.85
C GLY A 17 -15.03 -22.58 -10.35
N ALA A 18 -14.80 -23.58 -9.50
CA ALA A 18 -14.86 -23.44 -8.05
C ALA A 18 -13.75 -22.49 -7.54
N GLN A 19 -12.54 -22.59 -8.09
CA GLN A 19 -11.44 -21.70 -7.75
C GLN A 19 -11.73 -20.27 -8.20
N LEU A 20 -12.29 -20.09 -9.41
CA LEU A 20 -12.72 -18.76 -9.87
C LEU A 20 -13.66 -18.08 -8.88
N MET A 21 -14.68 -18.82 -8.40
CA MET A 21 -15.62 -18.27 -7.44
C MET A 21 -14.94 -17.89 -6.12
N SER A 22 -14.03 -18.72 -5.62
CA SER A 22 -13.23 -18.44 -4.42
C SER A 22 -12.35 -17.19 -4.60
N ASP A 23 -11.66 -17.07 -5.73
CA ASP A 23 -10.80 -15.93 -6.04
C ASP A 23 -11.60 -14.63 -6.22
N VAL A 24 -12.79 -14.70 -6.83
CA VAL A 24 -13.69 -13.53 -6.95
C VAL A 24 -14.15 -13.06 -5.56
N VAL A 25 -14.57 -13.98 -4.70
CA VAL A 25 -14.99 -13.63 -3.33
C VAL A 25 -13.83 -13.04 -2.53
N ALA A 26 -12.65 -13.69 -2.58
CA ALA A 26 -11.44 -13.18 -1.94
C ALA A 26 -11.06 -11.80 -2.47
N GLY A 27 -11.12 -11.61 -3.80
CA GLY A 27 -10.83 -10.34 -4.46
C GLY A 27 -11.79 -9.22 -4.04
N ILE A 28 -13.08 -9.48 -3.93
CA ILE A 28 -14.07 -8.51 -3.43
C ILE A 28 -13.76 -8.12 -1.98
N ILE A 29 -13.50 -9.08 -1.11
CA ILE A 29 -13.16 -8.83 0.30
C ILE A 29 -11.90 -7.98 0.39
N VAL A 30 -10.86 -8.34 -0.37
CA VAL A 30 -9.59 -7.60 -0.39
C VAL A 30 -9.78 -6.19 -0.95
N ALA A 31 -10.59 -6.00 -2.00
CA ALA A 31 -10.87 -4.68 -2.56
C ALA A 31 -11.56 -3.76 -1.54
N ILE A 32 -12.54 -4.28 -0.79
CA ILE A 32 -13.24 -3.53 0.27
C ILE A 32 -12.27 -3.10 1.38
N ILE A 33 -11.31 -3.96 1.75
CA ILE A 33 -10.30 -3.65 2.77
C ILE A 33 -9.23 -2.70 2.20
N ALA A 34 -8.81 -2.92 0.95
CA ALA A 34 -7.74 -2.17 0.32
C ALA A 34 -8.12 -0.72 0.01
N LEU A 35 -9.39 -0.43 -0.26
CA LEU A 35 -9.83 0.91 -0.65
C LEU A 35 -9.60 1.96 0.45
N PRO A 36 -10.13 1.81 1.68
CA PRO A 36 -9.85 2.77 2.76
C PRO A 36 -8.38 2.79 3.17
N LEU A 37 -7.70 1.63 3.12
CA LEU A 37 -6.28 1.55 3.42
C LEU A 37 -5.43 2.33 2.40
N SER A 38 -5.75 2.23 1.11
CA SER A 38 -5.03 2.96 0.05
C SER A 38 -5.22 4.47 0.18
N ILE A 39 -6.42 4.91 0.54
CA ILE A 39 -6.71 6.31 0.86
C ILE A 39 -5.87 6.76 2.07
N ALA A 40 -5.90 6.01 3.16
CA ALA A 40 -5.16 6.35 4.38
C ALA A 40 -3.64 6.43 4.13
N LEU A 41 -3.08 5.53 3.34
CA LEU A 41 -1.66 5.53 2.98
C LEU A 41 -1.29 6.72 2.09
N ALA A 42 -2.14 7.12 1.15
CA ALA A 42 -1.94 8.32 0.35
C ALA A 42 -1.92 9.58 1.23
N LEU A 43 -2.91 9.70 2.12
CA LEU A 43 -2.99 10.83 3.06
C LEU A 43 -1.81 10.86 4.03
N ALA A 44 -1.39 9.71 4.57
CA ALA A 44 -0.21 9.61 5.42
C ALA A 44 1.10 10.00 4.70
N SER A 45 1.10 9.88 3.37
CA SER A 45 2.19 10.28 2.48
C SER A 45 2.10 11.73 2.00
N GLY A 46 1.12 12.51 2.47
CA GLY A 46 0.94 13.92 2.14
C GLY A 46 0.37 14.19 0.74
N VAL A 47 -0.21 13.20 0.08
CA VAL A 47 -0.90 13.32 -1.21
C VAL A 47 -2.41 13.13 -1.05
N GLY A 48 -3.18 13.43 -2.08
CA GLY A 48 -4.63 13.28 -2.02
C GLY A 48 -5.11 11.82 -2.00
N PRO A 49 -6.36 11.58 -1.57
CA PRO A 49 -6.92 10.23 -1.44
C PRO A 49 -7.00 9.50 -2.78
N GLU A 50 -7.17 10.23 -3.88
CA GLU A 50 -7.31 9.68 -5.23
C GLU A 50 -6.05 8.97 -5.70
N GLN A 51 -4.85 9.51 -5.38
CA GLN A 51 -3.59 8.91 -5.78
C GLN A 51 -3.43 7.50 -5.20
N GLY A 52 -3.90 7.27 -3.97
CA GLY A 52 -3.92 5.93 -3.38
C GLY A 52 -4.86 4.97 -4.10
N ILE A 53 -6.04 5.43 -4.47
CA ILE A 53 -7.02 4.64 -5.24
C ILE A 53 -6.47 4.32 -6.63
N TYR A 54 -5.92 5.33 -7.33
CA TYR A 54 -5.36 5.15 -8.68
C TYR A 54 -4.19 4.16 -8.67
N THR A 55 -3.35 4.22 -7.64
CA THR A 55 -2.27 3.23 -7.44
C THR A 55 -2.83 1.83 -7.26
N ALA A 56 -3.84 1.65 -6.41
CA ALA A 56 -4.43 0.34 -6.16
C ALA A 56 -5.06 -0.25 -7.42
N ILE A 57 -5.68 0.57 -8.25
CA ILE A 57 -6.28 0.15 -9.53
C ILE A 57 -5.18 -0.15 -10.56
N ALA A 58 -4.35 0.84 -10.88
CA ALA A 58 -3.41 0.76 -12.00
C ALA A 58 -2.27 -0.22 -11.72
N ALA A 59 -1.52 -0.01 -10.62
CA ALA A 59 -0.42 -0.90 -10.26
C ALA A 59 -0.93 -2.28 -9.83
N GLY A 60 -2.01 -2.33 -9.04
CA GLY A 60 -2.59 -3.60 -8.58
C GLY A 60 -2.99 -4.51 -9.74
N PHE A 61 -3.64 -3.96 -10.75
CA PHE A 61 -4.02 -4.73 -11.95
C PHE A 61 -2.80 -5.24 -12.72
N VAL A 62 -1.84 -4.35 -13.03
CA VAL A 62 -0.65 -4.71 -13.82
C VAL A 62 0.20 -5.74 -13.10
N ILE A 63 0.45 -5.56 -11.80
CA ILE A 63 1.26 -6.49 -11.01
C ILE A 63 0.56 -7.85 -10.88
N SER A 64 -0.75 -7.87 -10.66
CA SER A 64 -1.50 -9.14 -10.60
C SER A 64 -1.49 -9.87 -11.95
N PHE A 65 -1.55 -9.15 -13.06
CA PHE A 65 -1.55 -9.72 -14.39
C PHE A 65 -0.18 -10.25 -14.83
N LEU A 66 0.89 -9.50 -14.55
CA LEU A 66 2.27 -9.82 -14.98
C LEU A 66 3.09 -10.51 -13.90
N GLY A 67 2.60 -10.60 -12.67
CA GLY A 67 3.35 -11.02 -11.49
C GLY A 67 3.85 -12.45 -11.51
N GLY A 68 4.84 -12.69 -10.69
CA GLY A 68 5.46 -13.98 -10.45
C GLY A 68 4.84 -14.78 -9.30
N SER A 69 3.94 -14.19 -8.53
CA SER A 69 3.20 -14.82 -7.44
C SER A 69 1.76 -15.17 -7.88
N GLN A 70 1.20 -16.20 -7.27
CA GLN A 70 -0.20 -16.60 -7.53
C GLN A 70 -1.20 -15.73 -6.77
N VAL A 71 -0.80 -15.21 -5.61
CA VAL A 71 -1.73 -14.63 -4.62
C VAL A 71 -1.35 -13.22 -4.18
N GLN A 72 -0.26 -12.64 -4.70
CA GLN A 72 0.22 -11.35 -4.27
C GLN A 72 -0.75 -10.23 -4.61
N ILE A 73 -1.03 -9.40 -3.64
CA ILE A 73 -1.78 -8.16 -3.79
C ILE A 73 -0.81 -6.98 -3.65
N ALA A 74 -0.76 -6.14 -4.68
CA ALA A 74 0.08 -4.94 -4.70
C ALA A 74 -0.76 -3.68 -4.55
N GLY A 75 -0.10 -2.57 -4.20
CA GLY A 75 -0.70 -1.25 -4.10
C GLY A 75 0.17 -0.29 -3.29
N PRO A 76 -0.34 0.88 -2.89
CA PRO A 76 0.41 1.86 -2.11
C PRO A 76 0.81 1.28 -0.76
N THR A 77 1.96 1.72 -0.23
CA THR A 77 2.52 1.27 1.06
C THR A 77 3.09 2.44 1.85
N ALA A 78 3.13 2.29 3.17
CA ALA A 78 3.75 3.27 4.05
C ALA A 78 5.28 3.35 3.91
N ALA A 79 5.92 2.36 3.31
CA ALA A 79 7.37 2.36 3.11
C ALA A 79 7.86 3.55 2.28
N PHE A 80 7.01 4.08 1.40
CA PHE A 80 7.34 5.24 0.56
C PHE A 80 6.84 6.57 1.11
N ALA A 81 6.14 6.60 2.25
CA ALA A 81 5.44 7.79 2.72
C ALA A 81 6.35 9.03 2.84
N THR A 82 7.56 8.86 3.39
CA THR A 82 8.51 9.96 3.54
C THR A 82 9.07 10.44 2.19
N ILE A 83 9.30 9.51 1.25
CA ILE A 83 9.80 9.84 -0.09
C ILE A 83 8.71 10.58 -0.87
N VAL A 84 7.48 10.05 -0.84
CA VAL A 84 6.30 10.66 -1.49
C VAL A 84 6.06 12.08 -0.97
N ALA A 85 6.12 12.28 0.36
CA ALA A 85 5.91 13.58 0.99
C ALA A 85 6.99 14.61 0.62
N LYS A 86 8.23 14.16 0.32
CA LYS A 86 9.37 15.02 0.02
C LYS A 86 9.47 15.42 -1.45
N SER A 87 9.13 14.50 -2.37
CA SER A 87 9.44 14.64 -3.80
C SER A 87 8.53 15.62 -4.55
N GLY A 88 7.39 16.03 -3.96
CA GLY A 88 6.36 16.79 -4.68
C GLY A 88 5.70 15.97 -5.82
N VAL A 89 4.61 16.49 -6.41
CA VAL A 89 3.79 15.70 -7.35
C VAL A 89 4.54 15.36 -8.65
N GLU A 90 5.25 16.32 -9.24
CA GLU A 90 5.96 16.11 -10.52
C GLU A 90 7.22 15.26 -10.36
N GLY A 91 8.03 15.54 -9.34
CA GLY A 91 9.23 14.76 -9.03
C GLY A 91 8.89 13.33 -8.67
N LEU A 92 7.80 13.12 -7.95
CA LEU A 92 7.33 11.80 -7.55
C LEU A 92 6.96 10.92 -8.75
N ALA A 93 6.23 11.47 -9.73
CA ALA A 93 5.85 10.71 -10.92
C ALA A 93 7.08 10.24 -11.70
N ILE A 94 8.07 11.13 -11.88
CA ILE A 94 9.32 10.79 -12.55
C ILE A 94 10.14 9.79 -11.73
N ALA A 95 10.30 9.98 -10.42
CA ALA A 95 10.97 9.03 -9.54
C ALA A 95 10.33 7.65 -9.60
N THR A 96 9.00 7.57 -9.63
CA THR A 96 8.25 6.32 -9.71
C THR A 96 8.45 5.60 -11.05
N ILE A 97 8.44 6.34 -12.16
CA ILE A 97 8.74 5.77 -13.50
C ILE A 97 10.17 5.24 -13.55
N MET A 98 11.13 6.04 -13.09
CA MET A 98 12.55 5.64 -13.05
C MET A 98 12.76 4.41 -12.17
N ALA A 99 12.13 4.37 -10.98
CA ALA A 99 12.14 3.21 -10.11
C ALA A 99 11.54 1.97 -10.80
N GLY A 100 10.45 2.16 -11.53
CA GLY A 100 9.83 1.11 -12.33
C GLY A 100 10.78 0.57 -13.40
N ILE A 101 11.50 1.43 -14.11
CA ILE A 101 12.52 1.02 -15.11
C ILE A 101 13.64 0.23 -14.43
N ILE A 102 14.15 0.72 -13.29
CA ILE A 102 15.18 0.01 -12.51
C ILE A 102 14.70 -1.39 -12.13
N LEU A 103 13.47 -1.52 -11.61
CA LEU A 103 12.89 -2.82 -11.23
C LEU A 103 12.73 -3.76 -12.42
N VAL A 104 12.32 -3.26 -13.58
CA VAL A 104 12.26 -4.05 -14.82
C VAL A 104 13.65 -4.57 -15.17
N ILE A 105 14.67 -3.71 -15.17
CA ILE A 105 16.06 -4.10 -15.44
C ILE A 105 16.52 -5.14 -14.41
N MET A 106 16.27 -4.94 -13.12
CA MET A 106 16.60 -5.89 -12.06
C MET A 106 15.95 -7.26 -12.30
N GLY A 107 14.68 -7.30 -12.75
CA GLY A 107 13.98 -8.51 -13.10
C GLY A 107 14.65 -9.27 -14.26
N PHE A 108 14.99 -8.56 -15.35
CA PHE A 108 15.67 -9.15 -16.51
C PHE A 108 17.11 -9.55 -16.21
N CYS A 109 17.81 -8.82 -15.33
CA CYS A 109 19.16 -9.16 -14.87
C CYS A 109 19.18 -10.27 -13.80
N HIS A 110 18.03 -10.87 -13.49
CA HIS A 110 17.89 -11.97 -12.52
C HIS A 110 18.26 -11.62 -11.08
N PHE A 111 18.08 -10.36 -10.67
CA PHE A 111 18.35 -9.88 -9.31
C PHE A 111 17.31 -10.36 -8.29
N GLY A 112 16.18 -10.92 -8.72
CA GLY A 112 15.21 -11.52 -7.82
C GLY A 112 15.78 -12.65 -6.94
N SER A 113 16.86 -13.31 -7.38
CA SER A 113 17.54 -14.31 -6.57
C SER A 113 18.29 -13.73 -5.37
N LEU A 114 18.57 -12.42 -5.35
CA LEU A 114 19.28 -11.75 -4.26
C LEU A 114 18.49 -11.71 -2.95
N ILE A 115 17.17 -11.89 -3.01
CA ILE A 115 16.31 -11.97 -1.80
C ILE A 115 16.80 -13.04 -0.82
N LYS A 116 17.40 -14.11 -1.32
CA LYS A 116 17.94 -15.21 -0.49
C LYS A 116 19.07 -14.78 0.42
N PHE A 117 19.75 -13.69 0.10
CA PHE A 117 20.88 -13.15 0.86
C PHE A 117 20.46 -12.08 1.86
N ILE A 118 19.17 -11.70 1.89
CA ILE A 118 18.69 -10.73 2.87
C ILE A 118 18.43 -11.46 4.19
N PRO A 119 19.19 -11.16 5.26
CA PRO A 119 18.99 -11.78 6.56
C PRO A 119 17.59 -11.48 7.13
N PHE A 120 17.02 -12.45 7.81
CA PHE A 120 15.71 -12.32 8.48
C PHE A 120 15.67 -11.12 9.45
N THR A 121 16.76 -10.83 10.13
CA THR A 121 16.88 -9.69 11.05
C THR A 121 16.69 -8.34 10.34
N ILE A 122 17.19 -8.19 9.12
CA ILE A 122 17.01 -6.96 8.32
C ILE A 122 15.53 -6.81 7.97
N THR A 123 14.89 -7.89 7.53
CA THR A 123 13.47 -7.88 7.15
C THR A 123 12.57 -7.57 8.33
N THR A 124 12.83 -8.17 9.49
CA THR A 124 12.08 -7.91 10.71
C THR A 124 12.29 -6.49 11.19
N GLY A 125 13.53 -5.99 11.19
CA GLY A 125 13.85 -4.61 11.57
C GLY A 125 13.14 -3.59 10.67
N PHE A 126 13.19 -3.81 9.36
CA PHE A 126 12.52 -2.97 8.36
C PHE A 126 10.99 -2.94 8.58
N THR A 127 10.36 -4.11 8.72
CA THR A 127 8.90 -4.21 8.94
C THR A 127 8.49 -3.56 10.27
N SER A 128 9.27 -3.76 11.34
CA SER A 128 9.03 -3.12 12.64
C SER A 128 9.18 -1.61 12.57
N GLY A 129 10.17 -1.11 11.84
CA GLY A 129 10.36 0.33 11.61
C GLY A 129 9.17 0.95 10.88
N ILE A 130 8.66 0.29 9.83
CA ILE A 130 7.44 0.72 9.13
C ILE A 130 6.25 0.75 10.09
N ALA A 131 6.06 -0.29 10.91
CA ALA A 131 4.97 -0.36 11.86
C ALA A 131 4.99 0.83 12.85
N VAL A 132 6.14 1.16 13.41
CA VAL A 132 6.31 2.32 14.29
C VAL A 132 6.00 3.63 13.55
N THR A 133 6.46 3.78 12.32
CA THR A 133 6.19 4.97 11.50
C THR A 133 4.69 5.13 11.22
N ILE A 134 3.98 4.03 10.93
CA ILE A 134 2.53 4.03 10.73
C ILE A 134 1.82 4.46 12.02
N VAL A 135 2.16 3.86 13.17
CA VAL A 135 1.54 4.20 14.46
C VAL A 135 1.70 5.69 14.73
N ILE A 136 2.92 6.23 14.62
CA ILE A 136 3.17 7.65 14.85
C ILE A 136 2.40 8.52 13.85
N GLY A 137 2.33 8.12 12.58
CA GLY A 137 1.56 8.81 11.55
C GLY A 137 0.06 8.87 11.83
N GLN A 138 -0.49 7.86 12.51
CA GLN A 138 -1.93 7.78 12.83
C GLN A 138 -2.31 8.49 14.13
N LEU A 139 -1.35 8.91 14.97
CA LEU A 139 -1.66 9.59 16.24
C LEU A 139 -2.52 10.83 16.03
N LYS A 140 -2.22 11.63 15.00
CA LYS A 140 -2.99 12.84 14.67
C LYS A 140 -4.49 12.54 14.52
N ASP A 141 -4.81 11.58 13.66
CA ASP A 141 -6.18 11.27 13.28
C ASP A 141 -6.91 10.48 14.37
N PHE A 142 -6.21 9.55 15.04
CA PHE A 142 -6.76 8.79 16.17
C PHE A 142 -7.18 9.66 17.34
N PHE A 143 -6.36 10.65 17.70
CA PHE A 143 -6.65 11.61 18.77
C PHE A 143 -7.40 12.85 18.26
N GLY A 144 -7.65 12.98 16.97
CA GLY A 144 -8.29 14.13 16.36
C GLY A 144 -7.55 15.45 16.59
N VAL A 145 -6.20 15.39 16.66
CA VAL A 145 -5.34 16.54 16.94
C VAL A 145 -5.16 17.41 15.72
N THR A 146 -5.22 18.70 15.88
CA THR A 146 -4.87 19.67 14.84
C THR A 146 -3.42 20.13 15.05
N TYR A 147 -2.58 19.91 14.05
CA TYR A 147 -1.19 20.36 14.11
C TYR A 147 -1.11 21.89 14.00
N PRO A 148 -0.23 22.54 14.79
CA PRO A 148 -0.01 23.98 14.68
C PRO A 148 0.44 24.38 13.26
N ALA A 149 -0.06 25.51 12.77
CA ALA A 149 0.30 26.05 11.46
C ALA A 149 1.82 26.31 11.37
N GLY A 150 2.43 26.00 10.22
CA GLY A 150 3.85 26.23 9.95
C GLY A 150 4.81 25.16 10.45
N MET A 151 4.33 24.11 11.11
CA MET A 151 5.18 22.96 11.47
C MET A 151 5.32 21.99 10.30
N GLU A 152 6.56 21.66 9.96
CA GLU A 152 6.81 20.56 9.02
C GLU A 152 6.42 19.21 9.66
N THR A 153 5.76 18.35 8.86
CA THR A 153 5.25 17.06 9.33
C THR A 153 5.55 15.92 8.32
N ILE A 154 6.72 16.01 7.69
CA ILE A 154 7.19 15.01 6.72
C ILE A 154 7.81 13.82 7.47
N GLU A 155 8.77 14.11 8.33
CA GLU A 155 9.50 13.08 9.05
C GLU A 155 8.76 12.60 10.31
N THR A 156 9.03 11.36 10.71
CA THR A 156 8.41 10.73 11.90
C THR A 156 8.62 11.54 13.17
N MET A 157 9.82 12.08 13.37
CA MET A 157 10.13 12.91 14.54
C MET A 157 9.43 14.27 14.51
N GLN A 158 9.27 14.86 13.32
CA GLN A 158 8.50 16.10 13.14
C GLN A 158 7.02 15.87 13.46
N LYS A 159 6.44 14.76 12.99
CA LYS A 159 5.06 14.36 13.34
C LYS A 159 4.86 14.20 14.83
N LEU A 160 5.82 13.59 15.54
CA LEU A 160 5.75 13.43 16.99
C LEU A 160 5.82 14.77 17.73
N LYS A 161 6.70 15.69 17.32
CA LYS A 161 6.80 17.04 17.87
C LYS A 161 5.52 17.84 17.60
N ALA A 162 4.96 17.77 16.38
CA ALA A 162 3.72 18.44 16.02
C ALA A 162 2.52 17.88 16.81
N PHE A 163 2.49 16.57 17.04
CA PHE A 163 1.49 15.93 17.89
C PHE A 163 1.56 16.43 19.34
N ALA A 164 2.76 16.47 19.92
CA ALA A 164 2.96 16.99 21.28
C ALA A 164 2.56 18.48 21.40
N ALA A 165 2.92 19.30 20.42
CA ALA A 165 2.56 20.72 20.39
C ALA A 165 1.04 20.94 20.18
N GLY A 166 0.37 20.09 19.42
CA GLY A 166 -1.06 20.14 19.17
C GLY A 166 -1.93 19.41 20.20
N PHE A 167 -1.35 18.80 21.24
CA PHE A 167 -2.08 17.93 22.18
C PHE A 167 -3.26 18.63 22.89
N GLY A 168 -3.25 19.94 23.02
CA GLY A 168 -4.38 20.70 23.56
C GLY A 168 -5.65 20.70 22.70
N SER A 169 -5.57 20.26 21.43
CA SER A 169 -6.70 20.20 20.49
C SER A 169 -7.32 18.80 20.35
N VAL A 170 -7.05 17.89 21.29
CA VAL A 170 -7.57 16.51 21.28
C VAL A 170 -9.09 16.49 21.17
N ASN A 171 -9.59 15.66 20.24
CA ASN A 171 -11.02 15.47 20.02
C ASN A 171 -11.48 14.13 20.63
N LEU A 172 -12.26 14.19 21.69
CA LEU A 172 -12.77 12.99 22.38
C LEU A 172 -13.66 12.12 21.47
N HIS A 173 -14.42 12.72 20.55
CA HIS A 173 -15.25 11.95 19.61
C HIS A 173 -14.40 11.12 18.65
N ALA A 174 -13.27 11.64 18.18
CA ALA A 174 -12.32 10.88 17.35
C ALA A 174 -11.75 9.69 18.13
N ILE A 175 -11.37 9.89 19.40
CA ILE A 175 -10.87 8.81 20.27
C ILE A 175 -11.93 7.73 20.45
N ILE A 176 -13.18 8.10 20.70
CA ILE A 176 -14.28 7.13 20.88
C ILE A 176 -14.41 6.26 19.62
N VAL A 177 -14.46 6.87 18.44
CA VAL A 177 -14.52 6.12 17.18
C VAL A 177 -13.30 5.22 17.01
N GLY A 178 -12.10 5.76 17.25
CA GLY A 178 -10.84 5.03 17.14
C GLY A 178 -10.77 3.83 18.10
N VAL A 179 -11.15 4.01 19.36
CA VAL A 179 -11.14 2.94 20.37
C VAL A 179 -12.17 1.85 20.03
N VAL A 180 -13.38 2.23 19.59
CA VAL A 180 -14.40 1.24 19.19
C VAL A 180 -13.92 0.45 17.97
N CYS A 181 -13.37 1.11 16.95
CA CYS A 181 -12.81 0.43 15.78
C CYS A 181 -11.65 -0.51 16.16
N LEU A 182 -10.76 -0.06 17.06
CA LEU A 182 -9.65 -0.88 17.55
C LEU A 182 -10.15 -2.09 18.36
N ALA A 183 -11.16 -1.91 19.21
CA ALA A 183 -11.78 -3.00 19.96
C ALA A 183 -12.40 -4.04 19.01
N ILE A 184 -13.09 -3.60 17.96
CA ILE A 184 -13.63 -4.50 16.92
C ILE A 184 -12.49 -5.28 16.24
N LEU A 185 -11.38 -4.64 15.87
CA LEU A 185 -10.24 -5.29 15.24
C LEU A 185 -9.62 -6.37 16.12
N ILE A 186 -9.59 -6.17 17.46
CA ILE A 186 -9.04 -7.13 18.42
C ILE A 186 -10.02 -8.25 18.70
N VAL A 187 -11.29 -7.94 18.85
CA VAL A 187 -12.32 -8.92 19.29
C VAL A 187 -12.83 -9.78 18.13
N MET A 188 -12.98 -9.22 16.92
CA MET A 188 -13.54 -9.96 15.78
C MET A 188 -12.81 -11.27 15.46
N PRO A 189 -11.48 -11.34 15.42
CA PRO A 189 -10.78 -12.59 15.17
C PRO A 189 -11.00 -13.65 16.24
N MET A 190 -11.40 -13.25 17.46
CA MET A 190 -11.74 -14.18 18.55
C MET A 190 -13.15 -14.78 18.38
N ILE A 191 -14.04 -14.10 17.65
CA ILE A 191 -15.42 -14.52 17.40
C ILE A 191 -15.49 -15.32 16.10
N THR A 192 -14.89 -14.81 15.02
CA THR A 192 -14.92 -15.47 13.71
C THR A 192 -13.73 -15.03 12.84
N GLU A 193 -13.13 -16.00 12.17
CA GLU A 193 -12.10 -15.76 11.17
C GLU A 193 -12.67 -15.57 9.75
N LYS A 194 -13.98 -15.82 9.56
CA LYS A 194 -14.65 -15.76 8.25
C LYS A 194 -14.91 -14.34 7.77
N ILE A 195 -15.07 -13.39 8.69
CA ILE A 195 -15.34 -11.98 8.37
C ILE A 195 -14.15 -11.16 8.83
N PRO A 196 -13.50 -10.44 7.91
CA PRO A 196 -12.37 -9.57 8.28
C PRO A 196 -12.78 -8.51 9.30
N GLY A 197 -12.12 -8.46 10.45
CA GLY A 197 -12.39 -7.47 11.49
C GLY A 197 -12.26 -6.02 11.00
N SER A 198 -11.36 -5.77 10.06
CA SER A 198 -11.19 -4.46 9.42
C SER A 198 -12.42 -3.99 8.66
N LEU A 199 -13.12 -4.90 7.97
CA LEU A 199 -14.36 -4.59 7.28
C LEU A 199 -15.46 -4.17 8.29
N VAL A 200 -15.62 -4.94 9.37
CA VAL A 200 -16.60 -4.63 10.42
C VAL A 200 -16.26 -3.30 11.11
N ALA A 201 -14.99 -3.04 11.40
CA ALA A 201 -14.54 -1.80 12.02
C ALA A 201 -14.85 -0.58 11.13
N VAL A 202 -14.58 -0.67 9.81
CA VAL A 202 -14.88 0.43 8.86
C VAL A 202 -16.38 0.69 8.81
N ILE A 203 -17.21 -0.36 8.68
CA ILE A 203 -18.67 -0.21 8.65
C ILE A 203 -19.18 0.39 9.98
N ALA A 204 -18.70 -0.10 11.12
CA ALA A 204 -19.07 0.42 12.43
C ALA A 204 -18.67 1.91 12.57
N GLY A 205 -17.46 2.29 12.16
CA GLY A 205 -17.01 3.68 12.17
C GLY A 205 -17.90 4.59 11.31
N ILE A 206 -18.25 4.17 10.09
CA ILE A 206 -19.16 4.91 9.21
C ILE A 206 -20.53 5.08 9.88
N LEU A 207 -21.10 4.01 10.43
CA LEU A 207 -22.41 4.05 11.10
C LEU A 207 -22.39 4.95 12.35
N MET A 208 -21.33 4.88 13.15
CA MET A 208 -21.16 5.74 14.32
C MET A 208 -21.16 7.21 13.94
N VAL A 209 -20.33 7.60 12.97
CA VAL A 209 -20.23 9.00 12.53
C VAL A 209 -21.50 9.49 11.86
N LYS A 210 -22.24 8.60 11.15
CA LYS A 210 -23.47 8.96 10.45
C LYS A 210 -24.69 9.09 11.37
N PHE A 211 -24.81 8.24 12.39
CA PHE A 211 -26.02 8.15 13.21
C PHE A 211 -25.87 8.72 14.63
N LEU A 212 -24.64 8.90 15.11
CA LEU A 212 -24.41 9.51 16.40
C LEU A 212 -23.98 10.98 16.22
N PRO A 213 -24.26 11.90 17.18
CA PRO A 213 -23.86 13.29 17.12
C PRO A 213 -22.37 13.45 17.44
N LEU A 214 -21.52 12.82 16.61
CA LEU A 214 -20.08 12.83 16.76
C LEU A 214 -19.49 13.89 15.81
N HIS A 215 -18.78 14.86 16.37
CA HIS A 215 -18.06 15.87 15.59
C HIS A 215 -16.65 15.36 15.26
N VAL A 216 -16.55 14.57 14.20
CA VAL A 216 -15.29 13.99 13.71
C VAL A 216 -15.13 14.37 12.24
N ASN A 217 -13.94 14.79 11.84
CA ASN A 217 -13.63 15.05 10.45
C ASN A 217 -13.67 13.74 9.65
N THR A 218 -14.46 13.73 8.59
CA THR A 218 -14.45 12.64 7.61
C THR A 218 -13.53 12.99 6.43
N ILE A 219 -13.19 11.98 5.62
CA ILE A 219 -12.43 12.21 4.38
C ILE A 219 -13.17 13.20 3.46
N GLY A 220 -14.51 13.11 3.41
CA GLY A 220 -15.34 14.01 2.61
C GLY A 220 -15.36 15.47 3.10
N ASP A 221 -15.08 15.71 4.38
CA ASP A 221 -14.98 17.07 4.94
C ASP A 221 -13.63 17.73 4.62
N LEU A 222 -12.58 16.90 4.50
CA LEU A 222 -11.19 17.36 4.30
C LEU A 222 -10.77 17.36 2.83
N TYR A 223 -11.34 16.47 2.02
CA TYR A 223 -10.92 16.23 0.65
C TYR A 223 -12.11 16.02 -0.27
N THR A 224 -12.01 16.53 -1.49
CA THR A 224 -12.94 16.19 -2.58
C THR A 224 -12.43 14.93 -3.27
N VAL A 225 -13.14 13.81 -3.12
CA VAL A 225 -12.81 12.57 -3.84
C VAL A 225 -13.57 12.55 -5.16
N SER A 226 -12.86 12.53 -6.28
CA SER A 226 -13.46 12.47 -7.61
C SER A 226 -14.03 11.08 -7.90
N ASN A 227 -15.17 11.03 -8.57
CA ASN A 227 -15.76 9.79 -9.11
C ASN A 227 -15.16 9.40 -10.46
N LYS A 228 -14.10 10.09 -10.91
CA LYS A 228 -13.47 9.82 -12.21
C LYS A 228 -12.49 8.66 -12.08
N LEU A 229 -12.45 7.82 -13.09
CA LEU A 229 -11.41 6.82 -13.24
C LEU A 229 -10.04 7.48 -13.47
N PRO A 230 -8.93 6.82 -13.11
CA PRO A 230 -7.58 7.34 -13.36
C PRO A 230 -7.41 7.64 -14.85
N ALA A 231 -7.03 8.87 -15.17
CA ALA A 231 -6.75 9.28 -16.52
C ALA A 231 -5.25 9.18 -16.82
N PHE A 232 -4.94 8.85 -18.05
CA PHE A 232 -3.55 8.81 -18.50
C PHE A 232 -2.98 10.23 -18.48
N HIS A 233 -1.83 10.39 -17.83
CA HIS A 233 -1.09 11.64 -17.74
C HIS A 233 0.40 11.36 -17.96
N LEU A 234 0.99 12.04 -18.94
CA LEU A 234 2.42 11.97 -19.18
C LEU A 234 3.10 13.09 -18.39
N PRO A 235 3.98 12.77 -17.40
CA PRO A 235 4.69 13.81 -16.68
C PRO A 235 5.68 14.54 -17.58
N VAL A 236 5.97 15.79 -17.25
CA VAL A 236 6.94 16.60 -18.00
C VAL A 236 8.36 16.17 -17.61
N PHE A 237 9.06 15.59 -18.56
CA PHE A 237 10.48 15.20 -18.38
C PHE A 237 11.38 16.40 -18.60
N SER A 238 11.99 16.93 -17.55
CA SER A 238 13.07 17.89 -17.63
C SER A 238 14.35 17.28 -17.04
N TYR A 239 15.51 17.73 -17.52
CA TYR A 239 16.79 17.22 -17.05
C TYR A 239 16.97 17.43 -15.54
N ASP A 240 16.60 18.61 -15.04
CA ASP A 240 16.75 18.97 -13.63
C ASP A 240 15.86 18.09 -12.72
N VAL A 241 14.62 17.82 -13.15
CA VAL A 241 13.70 16.95 -12.39
C VAL A 241 14.19 15.50 -12.40
N ILE A 242 14.69 15.00 -13.53
CA ILE A 242 15.28 13.65 -13.63
C ILE A 242 16.48 13.52 -12.68
N GLN A 243 17.41 14.49 -12.72
CA GLN A 243 18.60 14.49 -11.87
C GLN A 243 18.23 14.58 -10.39
N GLY A 244 17.29 15.45 -10.03
CA GLY A 244 16.80 15.61 -8.66
C GLY A 244 16.06 14.36 -8.12
N SER A 245 15.42 13.60 -9.01
CA SER A 245 14.62 12.41 -8.65
C SER A 245 15.44 11.11 -8.62
N LEU A 246 16.70 11.10 -9.03
CA LEU A 246 17.50 9.87 -9.19
C LEU A 246 17.68 9.09 -7.87
N SER A 247 17.98 9.81 -6.79
CA SER A 247 18.16 9.22 -5.46
C SER A 247 16.85 8.58 -4.95
N ASP A 248 15.73 9.29 -5.13
CA ASP A 248 14.42 8.82 -4.72
C ASP A 248 14.00 7.62 -5.56
N ALA A 249 14.25 7.64 -6.88
CA ALA A 249 13.98 6.54 -7.78
C ALA A 249 14.73 5.25 -7.38
N PHE A 250 16.00 5.36 -7.06
CA PHE A 250 16.80 4.23 -6.60
C PHE A 250 16.28 3.68 -5.27
N THR A 251 15.96 4.57 -4.33
CA THR A 251 15.41 4.19 -3.03
C THR A 251 14.06 3.48 -3.17
N ILE A 252 13.15 4.02 -3.98
CA ILE A 252 11.85 3.40 -4.28
C ILE A 252 12.06 2.01 -4.89
N ALA A 253 12.97 1.88 -5.87
CA ALA A 253 13.22 0.60 -6.54
C ALA A 253 13.73 -0.47 -5.57
N VAL A 254 14.70 -0.13 -4.71
CA VAL A 254 15.26 -1.06 -3.71
C VAL A 254 14.21 -1.46 -2.68
N LEU A 255 13.47 -0.49 -2.13
CA LEU A 255 12.42 -0.77 -1.16
C LEU A 255 11.29 -1.60 -1.77
N ALA A 256 10.85 -1.28 -3.00
CA ALA A 256 9.83 -2.05 -3.69
C ALA A 256 10.29 -3.49 -3.97
N ALA A 257 11.55 -3.68 -4.38
CA ALA A 257 12.10 -5.01 -4.59
C ALA A 257 12.10 -5.84 -3.30
N ILE A 258 12.58 -5.27 -2.20
CA ILE A 258 12.65 -5.95 -0.90
C ILE A 258 11.24 -6.30 -0.42
N GLU A 259 10.33 -5.33 -0.37
CA GLU A 259 8.99 -5.51 0.20
C GLU A 259 8.15 -6.50 -0.63
N SER A 260 8.19 -6.38 -1.97
CA SER A 260 7.44 -7.30 -2.84
C SER A 260 7.94 -8.72 -2.76
N LEU A 261 9.26 -8.94 -2.80
CA LEU A 261 9.81 -10.29 -2.71
C LEU A 261 9.61 -10.91 -1.31
N LEU A 262 9.67 -10.11 -0.25
CA LEU A 262 9.31 -10.55 1.10
C LEU A 262 7.85 -10.96 1.20
N SER A 263 6.95 -10.16 0.62
CA SER A 263 5.53 -10.48 0.54
C SER A 263 5.30 -11.81 -0.18
N CYS A 264 6.02 -12.04 -1.29
CA CYS A 264 5.98 -13.32 -2.01
C CYS A 264 6.48 -14.51 -1.17
N VAL A 265 7.58 -14.34 -0.43
CA VAL A 265 8.11 -15.41 0.45
C VAL A 265 7.13 -15.78 1.54
N VAL A 266 6.50 -14.78 2.17
CA VAL A 266 5.45 -15.00 3.18
C VAL A 266 4.25 -15.71 2.55
N ALA A 267 3.81 -15.27 1.38
CA ALA A 267 2.71 -15.87 0.65
C ALA A 267 3.00 -17.33 0.27
N ASP A 268 4.20 -17.62 -0.22
CA ASP A 268 4.62 -18.99 -0.53
C ASP A 268 4.52 -19.91 0.69
N GLY A 269 4.94 -19.40 1.87
CA GLY A 269 4.80 -20.15 3.14
C GLY A 269 3.36 -20.43 3.51
N MET A 270 2.42 -19.54 3.16
CA MET A 270 1.00 -19.71 3.46
C MET A 270 0.29 -20.70 2.52
N ILE A 271 0.68 -20.74 1.24
CA ILE A 271 0.00 -21.57 0.21
C ILE A 271 0.78 -22.85 -0.16
N GLY A 272 1.99 -23.03 0.39
CA GLY A 272 2.89 -24.11 -0.04
C GLY A 272 3.37 -23.97 -1.48
N GLY A 273 3.42 -22.74 -1.99
CA GLY A 273 3.79 -22.41 -3.36
C GLY A 273 5.24 -22.00 -3.54
N LYS A 274 5.56 -21.54 -4.75
CA LYS A 274 6.86 -20.94 -5.07
C LYS A 274 6.65 -19.86 -6.12
N HIS A 275 6.97 -18.64 -5.76
CA HIS A 275 6.90 -17.51 -6.68
C HIS A 275 8.10 -17.47 -7.64
N ARG A 276 7.96 -16.66 -8.69
CA ARG A 276 9.01 -16.34 -9.68
C ARG A 276 9.56 -14.95 -9.40
N SER A 277 10.63 -14.88 -8.62
CA SER A 277 11.19 -13.62 -8.10
C SER A 277 11.54 -12.62 -9.20
N ASN A 278 12.14 -13.08 -10.32
CA ASN A 278 12.53 -12.20 -11.42
C ASN A 278 11.31 -11.67 -12.20
N THR A 279 10.31 -12.52 -12.42
CA THR A 279 9.04 -12.12 -13.03
C THR A 279 8.32 -11.10 -12.15
N GLU A 280 8.34 -11.32 -10.85
CA GLU A 280 7.73 -10.42 -9.87
C GLU A 280 8.37 -9.03 -9.90
N LEU A 281 9.72 -8.93 -9.89
CA LEU A 281 10.42 -7.65 -10.01
C LEU A 281 10.06 -6.91 -11.29
N ALA A 282 10.04 -7.61 -12.43
CA ALA A 282 9.65 -7.00 -13.70
C ALA A 282 8.19 -6.51 -13.68
N ALA A 283 7.28 -7.26 -13.06
CA ALA A 283 5.89 -6.88 -12.90
C ALA A 283 5.72 -5.68 -11.98
N GLN A 284 6.45 -5.64 -10.85
CA GLN A 284 6.48 -4.49 -9.94
C GLN A 284 6.98 -3.24 -10.65
N GLY A 285 8.00 -3.39 -11.51
CA GLY A 285 8.49 -2.29 -12.33
C GLY A 285 7.44 -1.77 -13.31
N ALA A 286 6.81 -2.66 -14.07
CA ALA A 286 5.73 -2.30 -14.98
C ALA A 286 4.55 -1.65 -14.25
N GLY A 287 4.16 -2.17 -13.09
CA GLY A 287 3.10 -1.63 -12.24
C GLY A 287 3.40 -0.21 -11.75
N ASN A 288 4.64 0.06 -11.35
CA ASN A 288 5.07 1.40 -10.92
C ASN A 288 5.04 2.42 -12.07
N ILE A 289 5.52 2.03 -13.26
CA ILE A 289 5.43 2.88 -14.46
C ILE A 289 3.97 3.24 -14.75
N ILE A 290 3.10 2.25 -14.78
CA ILE A 290 1.67 2.46 -15.05
C ILE A 290 1.01 3.28 -13.92
N SER A 291 1.34 3.00 -12.64
CA SER A 291 0.85 3.81 -11.52
C SER A 291 1.11 5.30 -11.73
N ALA A 292 2.36 5.65 -12.02
CA ALA A 292 2.74 7.05 -12.23
C ALA A 292 2.06 7.68 -13.45
N LEU A 293 1.92 6.93 -14.55
CA LEU A 293 1.24 7.41 -15.77
C LEU A 293 -0.27 7.62 -15.57
N PHE A 294 -0.86 7.00 -14.56
CA PHE A 294 -2.28 7.18 -14.20
C PHE A 294 -2.48 7.98 -12.91
N GLY A 295 -1.50 8.80 -12.54
CA GLY A 295 -1.60 9.73 -11.41
C GLY A 295 -1.52 9.06 -10.04
N GLY A 296 -1.03 7.82 -9.97
CA GLY A 296 -0.79 7.10 -8.72
C GLY A 296 0.58 7.41 -8.11
N ILE A 297 0.82 6.82 -6.95
CA ILE A 297 2.08 6.86 -6.20
C ILE A 297 2.81 5.52 -6.31
N PRO A 298 4.07 5.41 -5.82
CA PRO A 298 4.80 4.15 -5.84
C PRO A 298 4.03 3.01 -5.17
N ALA A 299 4.10 1.83 -5.77
CA ALA A 299 3.44 0.61 -5.34
C ALA A 299 4.42 -0.53 -5.10
N THR A 300 4.04 -1.45 -4.22
CA THR A 300 4.72 -2.73 -4.03
C THR A 300 3.76 -3.80 -3.53
N GLY A 301 4.23 -5.05 -3.47
CA GLY A 301 3.48 -6.14 -2.87
C GLY A 301 3.25 -5.92 -1.37
N ALA A 302 2.01 -6.07 -0.92
CA ALA A 302 1.61 -5.79 0.45
C ALA A 302 1.36 -7.08 1.23
N ILE A 303 2.21 -7.39 2.22
CA ILE A 303 2.14 -8.60 3.03
C ILE A 303 0.75 -8.79 3.65
N ALA A 304 0.20 -7.75 4.30
CA ALA A 304 -1.08 -7.84 4.99
C ALA A 304 -2.26 -8.09 4.04
N ARG A 305 -2.27 -7.41 2.86
CA ARG A 305 -3.31 -7.60 1.84
C ARG A 305 -3.20 -8.98 1.18
N THR A 306 -1.98 -9.42 0.91
CA THR A 306 -1.69 -10.76 0.37
C THR A 306 -2.13 -11.85 1.35
N ALA A 307 -1.84 -11.69 2.64
CA ALA A 307 -2.30 -12.59 3.68
C ALA A 307 -3.84 -12.63 3.80
N ALA A 308 -4.49 -11.46 3.69
CA ALA A 308 -5.96 -11.39 3.65
C ALA A 308 -6.52 -12.13 2.43
N ASN A 309 -5.93 -11.97 1.25
CA ASN A 309 -6.32 -12.70 0.04
C ASN A 309 -6.26 -14.22 0.27
N VAL A 310 -5.13 -14.72 0.74
CA VAL A 310 -4.92 -16.16 0.99
C VAL A 310 -5.90 -16.70 2.05
N LYS A 311 -6.11 -15.98 3.15
CA LYS A 311 -7.05 -16.37 4.23
C LYS A 311 -8.50 -16.45 3.76
N ASN A 312 -8.87 -15.63 2.78
CA ASN A 312 -10.21 -15.62 2.20
C ASN A 312 -10.36 -16.56 0.97
N GLY A 313 -9.38 -17.42 0.72
CA GLY A 313 -9.46 -18.48 -0.30
C GLY A 313 -8.84 -18.14 -1.64
N GLY A 314 -8.18 -16.99 -1.79
CA GLY A 314 -7.42 -16.64 -3.01
C GLY A 314 -6.25 -17.59 -3.25
N ARG A 315 -6.07 -18.03 -4.50
CA ARG A 315 -5.05 -19.01 -4.92
C ARG A 315 -4.38 -18.64 -6.25
#